data_f9e0c10f39c981916fb9b119e281eb60
#
_entry.id   f9e0c10f39c981916fb9b119e281eb60
#
_cell.length_a   1.000
_cell.length_b   1.000
_cell.length_c   1.000
_cell.angle_alpha   90.00
_cell.angle_beta   90.00
_cell.angle_gamma   90.00
#
_symmetry.space_group_name_H-M   'P 1'
#
loop_
_entity.id
_entity.type
_entity.pdbx_description
1 polymer ?
#
loop_
_entity_poly.entity_id
_entity_poly.type
_entity_poly.pdbx_seq_one_letter_code
_entity_poly.pdbx_strand_id
1 'polypeptide(L)'
;MRILLWHVHGSWTDAFVRGRHEYLLPVLPGGGAWGLGRAGRDWPASVREVELATLDAESVDAVVLQRPEEIEELARVLGRRPGVDLPAVYLEHNTPKEGFPFARHPLADQRAIPLVHVTHFNRLAWDNGSARSLVIEHGIPDPGHLYTGELPELGVVVNEPVRRGRVTGTDLLPAFASVAPLQVFGMKTDGLAAAAGIDQARLTSRGDLKTLELHRELARCRVYVHPMRWTSLGLSLLEAMHLGMPVVALATTEAPRAVPPEAGAVSADIDELLRCAQRLVANPDEARRRGVAAREAALERYGLGKFLDRWDELLADLGTEPGGRGINGRDERILVPAGERKTP
;
A
#
# COMPACT_ATOMS: atom_id res chain seq x y z
N MET A 1 21.37 -7.23 9.36
CA MET A 1 21.75 -5.94 8.73
C MET A 1 21.14 -4.81 9.54
N ARG A 2 21.77 -3.64 9.53
CA ARG A 2 21.23 -2.37 10.05
C ARG A 2 20.72 -1.57 8.86
N ILE A 3 19.39 -1.43 8.79
CA ILE A 3 18.68 -0.84 7.64
C ILE A 3 18.15 0.52 8.05
N LEU A 4 18.59 1.56 7.35
CA LEU A 4 18.09 2.92 7.54
C LEU A 4 16.87 3.15 6.64
N LEU A 5 15.80 3.70 7.19
CA LEU A 5 14.61 4.11 6.44
C LEU A 5 13.85 5.20 7.19
N TRP A 6 13.10 6.03 6.45
CA TRP A 6 12.17 6.99 7.05
C TRP A 6 10.79 6.40 7.26
N HIS A 7 10.13 6.84 8.31
CA HIS A 7 8.74 6.52 8.57
C HIS A 7 7.82 7.37 7.66
N VAL A 8 7.58 6.91 6.43
CA VAL A 8 6.74 7.60 5.44
C VAL A 8 5.33 7.02 5.40
N HIS A 9 5.21 5.69 5.26
CA HIS A 9 3.95 4.96 5.19
C HIS A 9 3.81 4.00 6.38
N GLY A 10 3.05 4.43 7.40
CA GLY A 10 3.01 3.76 8.70
C GLY A 10 2.61 2.29 8.66
N SER A 11 1.58 1.90 7.89
CA SER A 11 1.14 0.50 7.81
C SER A 11 2.13 -0.38 7.06
N TRP A 12 2.79 0.14 6.00
CA TRP A 12 3.86 -0.59 5.33
C TRP A 12 5.08 -0.75 6.24
N THR A 13 5.49 0.35 6.92
CA THR A 13 6.60 0.31 7.85
C THR A 13 6.32 -0.68 8.99
N ASP A 14 5.09 -0.75 9.51
CA ASP A 14 4.70 -1.71 10.55
C ASP A 14 4.95 -3.17 10.12
N ALA A 15 4.65 -3.51 8.87
CA ALA A 15 4.95 -4.83 8.34
C ALA A 15 6.45 -5.06 8.16
N PHE A 16 7.17 -4.11 7.57
CA PHE A 16 8.57 -4.25 7.21
C PHE A 16 9.48 -4.38 8.43
N VAL A 17 9.24 -3.60 9.47
CA VAL A 17 10.09 -3.61 10.68
C VAL A 17 9.87 -4.84 11.59
N ARG A 18 8.96 -5.74 11.23
CA ARG A 18 8.78 -7.04 11.91
C ARG A 18 9.74 -8.12 11.41
N GLY A 19 10.59 -7.78 10.44
CA GLY A 19 11.64 -8.66 9.95
C GLY A 19 12.79 -8.86 10.95
N ARG A 20 13.78 -9.64 10.54
CA ARG A 20 14.91 -10.06 11.39
C ARG A 20 16.08 -9.08 11.47
N HIS A 21 15.93 -7.87 10.91
CA HIS A 21 16.98 -6.86 10.86
C HIS A 21 16.86 -5.85 12.02
N GLU A 22 17.89 -5.05 12.20
CA GLU A 22 17.83 -3.84 13.00
C GLU A 22 17.42 -2.68 12.08
N TYR A 23 16.41 -1.90 12.49
CA TYR A 23 15.84 -0.83 11.68
C TYR A 23 16.14 0.52 12.35
N LEU A 24 16.79 1.40 11.60
CA LEU A 24 17.17 2.73 12.06
C LEU A 24 16.20 3.76 11.49
N LEU A 25 15.44 4.43 12.36
CA LEU A 25 14.46 5.43 11.98
C LEU A 25 14.93 6.82 12.38
N PRO A 26 15.14 7.74 11.43
CA PRO A 26 15.49 9.12 11.73
C PRO A 26 14.47 9.80 12.62
N VAL A 27 14.97 10.49 13.65
CA VAL A 27 14.17 11.34 14.55
C VAL A 27 14.75 12.75 14.58
N LEU A 28 13.86 13.75 14.62
CA LEU A 28 14.21 15.15 14.79
C LEU A 28 13.41 15.75 15.96
N PRO A 29 13.94 16.73 16.68
CA PRO A 29 13.17 17.51 17.63
C PRO A 29 11.95 18.15 16.92
N GLY A 30 10.74 17.82 17.40
CA GLY A 30 9.50 18.26 16.75
C GLY A 30 8.96 17.35 15.65
N GLY A 31 9.65 16.27 15.28
CA GLY A 31 9.17 15.27 14.31
C GLY A 31 9.17 15.78 12.88
N GLY A 32 8.03 15.59 12.19
CA GLY A 32 7.84 16.00 10.78
C GLY A 32 8.31 14.93 9.79
N ALA A 33 8.21 15.28 8.50
CA ALA A 33 8.45 14.33 7.40
C ALA A 33 9.85 13.70 7.40
N TRP A 34 10.84 14.37 8.00
CA TRP A 34 12.24 13.95 8.01
C TRP A 34 12.71 13.33 9.32
N GLY A 35 11.88 13.35 10.35
CA GLY A 35 12.26 12.87 11.67
C GLY A 35 11.11 12.40 12.53
N LEU A 36 10.14 11.69 11.92
CA LEU A 36 8.96 11.19 12.62
C LEU A 36 9.29 10.07 13.64
N GLY A 37 10.39 9.34 13.43
CA GLY A 37 10.76 8.21 14.27
C GLY A 37 9.66 7.16 14.35
N ARG A 38 9.46 6.58 15.51
CA ARG A 38 8.39 5.59 15.78
C ARG A 38 6.98 6.20 15.82
N ALA A 39 6.86 7.50 16.05
CA ALA A 39 5.57 8.20 16.24
C ALA A 39 4.65 7.52 17.26
N GLY A 40 5.21 7.00 18.35
CA GLY A 40 4.47 6.32 19.42
C GLY A 40 3.94 4.93 19.05
N ARG A 41 4.37 4.34 17.92
CA ARG A 41 3.99 2.98 17.54
C ARG A 41 4.73 1.93 18.37
N ASP A 42 4.01 0.88 18.71
CA ASP A 42 4.55 -0.28 19.44
C ASP A 42 5.19 -1.26 18.43
N TRP A 43 6.37 -0.88 17.94
CA TRP A 43 7.19 -1.71 17.05
C TRP A 43 8.22 -2.52 17.83
N PRO A 44 8.76 -3.62 17.26
CA PRO A 44 9.79 -4.43 17.90
C PRO A 44 10.98 -3.63 18.43
N ALA A 45 11.68 -4.17 19.41
CA ALA A 45 12.88 -3.54 19.99
C ALA A 45 14.04 -3.40 18.99
N SER A 46 14.02 -4.16 17.89
CA SER A 46 14.94 -4.04 16.75
C SER A 46 14.79 -2.71 16.00
N VAL A 47 13.71 -1.96 16.22
CA VAL A 47 13.49 -0.62 15.66
C VAL A 47 14.08 0.42 16.60
N ARG A 48 15.08 1.18 16.13
CA ARG A 48 15.75 2.22 16.89
C ARG A 48 15.56 3.59 16.28
N GLU A 49 15.28 4.56 17.10
CA GLU A 49 15.31 5.97 16.70
C GLU A 49 16.75 6.48 16.71
N VAL A 50 17.14 7.19 15.65
CA VAL A 50 18.49 7.70 15.47
C VAL A 50 18.48 9.16 15.00
N GLU A 51 19.43 9.95 15.50
CA GLU A 51 19.71 11.28 14.96
C GLU A 51 20.72 11.14 13.82
N LEU A 52 20.31 11.42 12.58
CA LEU A 52 21.18 11.25 11.40
C LEU A 52 22.51 12.00 11.52
N ALA A 53 22.51 13.20 12.13
CA ALA A 53 23.71 14.01 12.27
C ALA A 53 24.80 13.38 13.15
N THR A 54 24.44 12.45 14.02
CA THR A 54 25.34 11.76 14.93
C THR A 54 25.51 10.28 14.62
N LEU A 55 24.79 9.79 13.59
CA LEU A 55 24.86 8.39 13.19
C LEU A 55 26.22 8.10 12.53
N ASP A 56 26.92 7.09 13.05
CA ASP A 56 28.11 6.56 12.40
C ASP A 56 27.72 5.93 11.03
N ALA A 57 28.25 6.52 9.97
CA ALA A 57 27.95 6.10 8.60
C ALA A 57 28.31 4.63 8.33
N GLU A 58 29.39 4.12 8.93
CA GLU A 58 29.80 2.71 8.81
C GLU A 58 28.86 1.77 9.55
N SER A 59 28.00 2.30 10.41
CA SER A 59 27.00 1.52 11.12
C SER A 59 25.77 1.18 10.26
N VAL A 60 25.63 1.71 9.04
CA VAL A 60 24.49 1.47 8.14
C VAL A 60 24.89 0.48 7.04
N ASP A 61 24.23 -0.66 7.01
CA ASP A 61 24.48 -1.71 6.02
C ASP A 61 23.71 -1.50 4.71
N ALA A 62 22.47 -0.96 4.78
CA ALA A 62 21.62 -0.67 3.61
C ALA A 62 20.61 0.42 3.93
N VAL A 63 20.03 1.00 2.88
CA VAL A 63 18.96 2.01 3.00
C VAL A 63 17.75 1.66 2.13
N VAL A 64 16.54 1.86 2.68
CA VAL A 64 15.28 1.80 1.93
C VAL A 64 14.77 3.23 1.76
N LEU A 65 14.93 3.74 0.54
CA LEU A 65 14.49 5.08 0.13
C LEU A 65 13.01 5.06 -0.26
N GLN A 66 12.27 6.11 0.05
CA GLN A 66 10.85 6.25 -0.29
C GLN A 66 10.54 7.61 -0.93
N ARG A 67 11.50 8.53 -0.95
CA ARG A 67 11.45 9.85 -1.58
C ARG A 67 12.75 10.11 -2.31
N PRO A 68 12.72 10.70 -3.52
CA PRO A 68 13.96 10.99 -4.27
C PRO A 68 14.94 11.87 -3.49
N GLU A 69 14.44 12.80 -2.69
CA GLU A 69 15.23 13.75 -1.89
C GLU A 69 16.06 13.06 -0.78
N GLU A 70 15.70 11.84 -0.40
CA GLU A 70 16.45 11.06 0.59
C GLU A 70 17.85 10.69 0.08
N ILE A 71 18.05 10.61 -1.25
CA ILE A 71 19.34 10.30 -1.86
C ILE A 71 20.36 11.40 -1.56
N GLU A 72 19.97 12.65 -1.80
CA GLU A 72 20.83 13.81 -1.55
C GLU A 72 21.06 14.04 -0.05
N GLU A 73 20.01 13.86 0.75
CA GLU A 73 20.09 14.01 2.19
C GLU A 73 21.08 13.02 2.82
N LEU A 74 21.05 11.75 2.42
CA LEU A 74 22.01 10.74 2.90
C LEU A 74 23.45 11.05 2.46
N ALA A 75 23.64 11.46 1.21
CA ALA A 75 24.96 11.85 0.73
C ALA A 75 25.53 13.03 1.54
N ARG A 76 24.68 13.99 1.91
CA ARG A 76 25.05 15.16 2.69
C ARG A 76 25.37 14.84 4.14
N VAL A 77 24.56 13.97 4.79
CA VAL A 77 24.68 13.72 6.24
C VAL A 77 25.67 12.59 6.55
N LEU A 78 25.62 11.49 5.80
CA LEU A 78 26.49 10.34 6.04
C LEU A 78 27.77 10.37 5.21
N GLY A 79 27.89 11.27 4.23
CA GLY A 79 29.02 11.27 3.29
C GLY A 79 29.06 10.04 2.38
N ARG A 80 28.02 9.22 2.36
CA ARG A 80 27.90 7.98 1.55
C ARG A 80 26.80 8.14 0.51
N ARG A 81 27.04 7.63 -0.69
CA ARG A 81 26.14 7.76 -1.82
C ARG A 81 25.29 6.50 -2.01
N PRO A 82 23.96 6.58 -1.80
CA PRO A 82 23.06 5.46 -2.04
C PRO A 82 23.23 4.87 -3.46
N GLY A 83 23.35 3.55 -3.54
CA GLY A 83 23.58 2.83 -4.79
C GLY A 83 25.02 2.83 -5.30
N VAL A 84 25.96 3.51 -4.64
CA VAL A 84 27.38 3.55 -5.04
C VAL A 84 28.28 2.94 -3.95
N ASP A 85 28.31 3.54 -2.79
CA ASP A 85 29.08 3.11 -1.61
C ASP A 85 28.20 2.77 -0.39
N LEU A 86 26.88 2.95 -0.53
CA LEU A 86 25.85 2.51 0.41
C LEU A 86 24.80 1.69 -0.36
N PRO A 87 24.64 0.39 -0.08
CA PRO A 87 23.58 -0.42 -0.65
C PRO A 87 22.22 0.25 -0.47
N ALA A 88 21.45 0.38 -1.55
CA ALA A 88 20.20 1.12 -1.53
C ALA A 88 19.14 0.47 -2.42
N VAL A 89 17.88 0.60 -2.02
CA VAL A 89 16.70 0.28 -2.80
C VAL A 89 15.70 1.42 -2.69
N TYR A 90 14.99 1.72 -3.77
CA TYR A 90 13.92 2.71 -3.74
C TYR A 90 12.57 2.00 -3.76
N LEU A 91 11.72 2.32 -2.79
CA LEU A 91 10.37 1.78 -2.67
C LEU A 91 9.34 2.79 -3.17
N GLU A 92 8.65 2.46 -4.26
CA GLU A 92 7.56 3.26 -4.81
C GLU A 92 6.20 2.75 -4.35
N HIS A 93 5.57 3.54 -3.50
CA HIS A 93 4.25 3.23 -2.94
C HIS A 93 3.09 3.66 -3.83
N ASN A 94 3.31 4.65 -4.70
CA ASN A 94 2.24 5.38 -5.34
C ASN A 94 2.10 5.03 -6.82
N THR A 95 0.87 5.07 -7.31
CA THR A 95 0.63 5.30 -8.73
C THR A 95 1.08 6.71 -9.11
N PRO A 96 1.42 6.97 -10.38
CA PRO A 96 1.66 8.33 -10.85
C PRO A 96 0.51 9.25 -10.47
N LYS A 97 0.79 10.41 -9.91
CA LYS A 97 -0.25 11.40 -9.58
C LYS A 97 -0.78 12.10 -10.81
N GLU A 98 0.10 12.34 -11.75
CA GLU A 98 -0.15 13.07 -13.01
C GLU A 98 0.58 12.37 -14.16
N GLY A 99 0.24 12.72 -15.39
CA GLY A 99 0.97 12.31 -16.59
C GLY A 99 0.74 10.87 -17.05
N PHE A 100 -0.07 10.05 -16.38
CA PHE A 100 -0.37 8.72 -16.88
C PHE A 100 -1.08 8.80 -18.26
N PRO A 101 -0.67 7.96 -19.25
CA PRO A 101 0.29 6.85 -19.18
C PRO A 101 1.76 7.23 -19.45
N PHE A 102 2.11 8.51 -19.51
CA PHE A 102 3.45 9.00 -19.88
C PHE A 102 4.31 9.40 -18.66
N ALA A 103 3.86 9.04 -17.47
CA ALA A 103 4.54 9.42 -16.24
C ALA A 103 5.87 8.67 -16.08
N ARG A 104 6.98 9.42 -16.16
CA ARG A 104 8.33 8.90 -15.98
C ARG A 104 8.74 8.94 -14.52
N HIS A 105 9.25 7.81 -14.01
CA HIS A 105 9.72 7.73 -12.64
C HIS A 105 10.96 8.62 -12.41
N PRO A 106 11.07 9.35 -11.29
CA PRO A 106 12.24 10.21 -11.04
C PRO A 106 13.59 9.52 -11.12
N LEU A 107 13.63 8.22 -10.82
CA LEU A 107 14.83 7.39 -10.87
C LEU A 107 14.92 6.49 -12.12
N ALA A 108 14.21 6.82 -13.20
CA ALA A 108 14.15 5.99 -14.40
C ALA A 108 15.49 5.85 -15.16
N ASP A 109 16.37 6.83 -15.08
CA ASP A 109 17.59 6.93 -15.89
C ASP A 109 18.87 6.46 -15.18
N GLN A 110 18.73 5.73 -14.06
CA GLN A 110 19.86 5.19 -13.31
C GLN A 110 19.73 3.65 -13.17
N ARG A 111 20.84 2.98 -12.83
CA ARG A 111 20.91 1.52 -12.66
C ARG A 111 21.45 1.06 -11.31
N ALA A 112 21.87 2.01 -10.49
CA ALA A 112 22.52 1.73 -9.20
C ALA A 112 21.53 1.40 -8.08
N ILE A 113 20.30 1.93 -8.16
CA ILE A 113 19.27 1.77 -7.13
C ILE A 113 18.06 1.03 -7.76
N PRO A 114 17.81 -0.23 -7.41
CA PRO A 114 16.62 -0.94 -7.84
C PRO A 114 15.34 -0.25 -7.38
N LEU A 115 14.30 -0.25 -8.24
CA LEU A 115 12.97 0.25 -7.93
C LEU A 115 12.08 -0.90 -7.50
N VAL A 116 11.60 -0.88 -6.27
CA VAL A 116 10.59 -1.81 -5.77
C VAL A 116 9.22 -1.14 -5.83
N HIS A 117 8.33 -1.67 -6.64
CA HIS A 117 6.93 -1.27 -6.65
C HIS A 117 6.12 -2.17 -5.74
N VAL A 118 5.18 -1.60 -5.00
CA VAL A 118 4.31 -2.36 -4.08
C VAL A 118 3.21 -3.14 -4.80
N THR A 119 2.99 -2.86 -6.10
CA THR A 119 2.01 -3.56 -6.94
C THR A 119 2.51 -3.72 -8.38
N HIS A 120 1.95 -4.71 -9.08
CA HIS A 120 2.19 -4.87 -10.52
C HIS A 120 1.63 -3.69 -11.32
N PHE A 121 0.50 -3.14 -10.88
CA PHE A 121 -0.08 -1.96 -11.52
C PHE A 121 0.85 -0.74 -11.41
N ASN A 122 1.46 -0.48 -10.25
CA ASN A 122 2.43 0.62 -10.13
C ASN A 122 3.60 0.44 -11.09
N ARG A 123 4.17 -0.77 -11.12
CA ARG A 123 5.27 -1.07 -12.05
C ARG A 123 4.91 -0.85 -13.51
N LEU A 124 3.66 -1.17 -13.89
CA LEU A 124 3.13 -0.94 -15.24
C LEU A 124 2.88 0.56 -15.51
N ALA A 125 2.37 1.28 -14.51
CA ALA A 125 1.92 2.66 -14.65
C ALA A 125 3.07 3.68 -14.73
N TRP A 126 4.23 3.35 -14.16
CA TRP A 126 5.43 4.17 -14.25
C TRP A 126 6.30 3.78 -15.46
N ASP A 127 6.77 4.76 -16.23
CA ASP A 127 7.91 4.56 -17.13
C ASP A 127 9.19 4.47 -16.29
N ASN A 128 9.65 3.26 -16.05
CA ASN A 128 10.84 2.98 -15.25
C ASN A 128 12.16 3.13 -16.02
N GLY A 129 12.12 3.47 -17.31
CA GLY A 129 13.31 3.68 -18.16
C GLY A 129 14.28 2.50 -18.11
N SER A 130 15.55 2.79 -17.80
CA SER A 130 16.62 1.78 -17.68
C SER A 130 16.81 1.23 -16.27
N ALA A 131 16.04 1.71 -15.29
CA ALA A 131 16.16 1.24 -13.90
C ALA A 131 15.69 -0.21 -13.74
N ARG A 132 16.47 -1.01 -13.00
CA ARG A 132 16.01 -2.35 -12.59
C ARG A 132 14.75 -2.19 -11.74
N SER A 133 13.62 -2.73 -12.18
CA SER A 133 12.36 -2.63 -11.44
C SER A 133 11.79 -4.02 -11.12
N LEU A 134 11.27 -4.18 -9.91
CA LEU A 134 10.64 -5.41 -9.44
C LEU A 134 9.41 -5.09 -8.60
N VAL A 135 8.63 -6.12 -8.25
CA VAL A 135 7.46 -5.99 -7.38
C VAL A 135 7.67 -6.81 -6.13
N ILE A 136 7.53 -6.17 -4.97
CA ILE A 136 7.32 -6.85 -3.69
C ILE A 136 5.96 -6.38 -3.17
N GLU A 137 4.98 -7.26 -3.25
CA GLU A 137 3.61 -6.96 -2.83
C GLU A 137 3.55 -6.72 -1.32
N HIS A 138 2.52 -6.03 -0.86
CA HIS A 138 2.34 -5.75 0.57
C HIS A 138 2.27 -7.02 1.42
N GLY A 139 2.77 -6.94 2.64
CA GLY A 139 2.54 -7.92 3.69
C GLY A 139 1.66 -7.32 4.79
N ILE A 140 0.72 -8.08 5.29
CA ILE A 140 -0.17 -7.66 6.37
C ILE A 140 0.13 -8.51 7.60
N PRO A 141 0.47 -7.91 8.76
CA PRO A 141 0.41 -8.61 10.03
C PRO A 141 -1.01 -9.12 10.26
N ASP A 142 -1.18 -10.44 10.35
CA ASP A 142 -2.52 -11.02 10.43
C ASP A 142 -3.27 -10.57 11.71
N PRO A 143 -4.39 -9.83 11.58
CA PRO A 143 -5.19 -9.40 12.72
C PRO A 143 -6.02 -10.54 13.32
N GLY A 144 -6.08 -11.71 12.68
CA GLY A 144 -6.97 -12.81 12.97
C GLY A 144 -8.32 -12.71 12.26
N HIS A 145 -9.09 -13.81 12.32
CA HIS A 145 -10.45 -13.86 11.77
C HIS A 145 -11.42 -13.18 12.74
N LEU A 146 -11.60 -11.87 12.63
CA LEU A 146 -12.46 -11.09 13.54
C LEU A 146 -13.86 -10.84 12.98
N TYR A 147 -14.16 -11.21 11.74
CA TYR A 147 -15.42 -10.92 11.07
C TYR A 147 -16.61 -11.53 11.80
N THR A 148 -17.54 -10.67 12.23
CA THR A 148 -18.85 -11.06 12.77
C THR A 148 -19.97 -10.76 11.78
N GLY A 149 -19.86 -9.65 11.03
CA GLY A 149 -20.83 -9.19 10.06
C GLY A 149 -22.23 -8.99 10.67
N GLU A 150 -22.30 -8.67 11.97
CA GLU A 150 -23.56 -8.54 12.71
C GLU A 150 -24.39 -7.33 12.29
N LEU A 151 -23.69 -6.25 11.87
CA LEU A 151 -24.33 -5.03 11.38
C LEU A 151 -24.67 -5.18 9.89
N PRO A 152 -25.95 -5.03 9.48
CA PRO A 152 -26.32 -5.05 8.05
C PRO A 152 -25.92 -3.74 7.37
N GLU A 153 -24.66 -3.37 7.47
CA GLU A 153 -24.06 -2.08 7.07
C GLU A 153 -22.80 -2.32 6.23
N LEU A 154 -22.40 -1.29 5.50
CA LEU A 154 -21.21 -1.29 4.67
C LEU A 154 -20.06 -0.57 5.39
N GLY A 155 -18.92 -1.21 5.51
CA GLY A 155 -17.70 -0.62 6.05
C GLY A 155 -16.83 -0.02 4.95
N VAL A 156 -16.36 1.21 5.14
CA VAL A 156 -15.45 1.92 4.23
C VAL A 156 -14.30 2.49 5.04
N VAL A 157 -13.05 2.23 4.63
CA VAL A 157 -11.88 2.85 5.26
C VAL A 157 -11.23 3.80 4.26
N VAL A 158 -11.20 5.10 4.58
CA VAL A 158 -10.72 6.14 3.67
C VAL A 158 -10.16 7.34 4.43
N ASN A 159 -8.98 7.81 4.04
CA ASN A 159 -8.37 9.01 4.60
C ASN A 159 -8.65 10.24 3.73
N GLU A 160 -9.06 11.33 4.36
CA GLU A 160 -9.31 12.63 3.74
C GLU A 160 -10.31 12.56 2.55
N PRO A 161 -11.47 11.89 2.70
CA PRO A 161 -12.37 11.63 1.57
C PRO A 161 -12.88 12.89 0.89
N VAL A 162 -13.14 13.95 1.65
CA VAL A 162 -13.61 15.24 1.09
C VAL A 162 -12.53 15.88 0.22
N ARG A 163 -11.30 15.97 0.70
CA ARG A 163 -10.19 16.58 -0.04
C ARG A 163 -9.79 15.76 -1.27
N ARG A 164 -9.77 14.43 -1.14
CA ARG A 164 -9.33 13.53 -2.21
C ARG A 164 -10.45 13.21 -3.22
N GLY A 165 -11.71 13.42 -2.84
CA GLY A 165 -12.86 13.34 -3.70
C GLY A 165 -12.93 12.07 -4.57
N ARG A 166 -12.93 12.25 -5.88
CA ARG A 166 -13.03 11.16 -6.85
C ARG A 166 -11.89 10.13 -6.80
N VAL A 167 -10.70 10.53 -6.34
CA VAL A 167 -9.56 9.59 -6.19
C VAL A 167 -9.93 8.46 -5.23
N THR A 168 -10.59 8.80 -4.14
CA THR A 168 -11.03 7.86 -3.11
C THR A 168 -12.46 7.34 -3.30
N GLY A 169 -13.12 7.73 -4.38
CA GLY A 169 -14.49 7.29 -4.68
C GLY A 169 -15.56 7.90 -3.80
N THR A 170 -15.29 9.07 -3.19
CA THR A 170 -16.24 9.78 -2.32
C THR A 170 -17.57 10.05 -3.02
N ASP A 171 -17.54 10.35 -4.31
CA ASP A 171 -18.71 10.58 -5.15
C ASP A 171 -19.56 9.32 -5.42
N LEU A 172 -19.08 8.14 -5.07
CA LEU A 172 -19.82 6.88 -5.16
C LEU A 172 -20.54 6.51 -3.86
N LEU A 173 -20.13 7.11 -2.72
CA LEU A 173 -20.70 6.80 -1.42
C LEU A 173 -22.22 7.01 -1.35
N PRO A 174 -22.83 8.03 -1.99
CA PRO A 174 -24.29 8.18 -2.00
C PRO A 174 -25.01 6.96 -2.59
N ALA A 175 -24.48 6.38 -3.67
CA ALA A 175 -25.06 5.18 -4.29
C ALA A 175 -24.97 3.98 -3.33
N PHE A 176 -23.82 3.74 -2.68
CA PHE A 176 -23.70 2.70 -1.66
C PHE A 176 -24.57 2.96 -0.43
N ALA A 177 -24.69 4.22 0.01
CA ALA A 177 -25.57 4.60 1.12
C ALA A 177 -27.06 4.33 0.80
N SER A 178 -27.48 4.29 -0.47
CA SER A 178 -28.84 3.89 -0.83
C SER A 178 -29.10 2.40 -0.62
N VAL A 179 -28.04 1.58 -0.66
CA VAL A 179 -28.13 0.12 -0.44
C VAL A 179 -28.24 -0.20 1.06
N ALA A 180 -27.30 0.28 1.87
CA ALA A 180 -27.26 0.07 3.31
C ALA A 180 -26.52 1.24 4.00
N PRO A 181 -26.71 1.47 5.33
CA PRO A 181 -25.94 2.49 6.04
C PRO A 181 -24.44 2.26 5.93
N LEU A 182 -23.67 3.34 5.91
CA LEU A 182 -22.23 3.34 5.83
C LEU A 182 -21.58 3.60 7.20
N GLN A 183 -20.63 2.77 7.58
CA GLN A 183 -19.64 3.05 8.63
C GLN A 183 -18.35 3.48 7.95
N VAL A 184 -17.94 4.74 8.12
CA VAL A 184 -16.75 5.29 7.45
C VAL A 184 -15.67 5.57 8.49
N PHE A 185 -14.51 4.94 8.29
CA PHE A 185 -13.33 5.00 9.14
C PHE A 185 -12.19 5.74 8.44
N GLY A 186 -11.34 6.42 9.20
CA GLY A 186 -10.12 7.06 8.73
C GLY A 186 -10.04 8.55 9.06
N MET A 187 -8.93 9.15 8.69
CA MET A 187 -8.64 10.55 9.01
C MET A 187 -9.57 11.52 8.27
N LYS A 188 -10.00 12.57 8.97
CA LYS A 188 -10.78 13.69 8.41
C LYS A 188 -12.06 13.24 7.70
N THR A 189 -12.78 12.32 8.30
CA THR A 189 -14.09 11.84 7.81
C THR A 189 -15.26 12.70 8.35
N ASP A 190 -14.99 13.63 9.25
CA ASP A 190 -15.99 14.56 9.77
C ASP A 190 -16.57 15.42 8.63
N GLY A 191 -17.88 15.65 8.67
CA GLY A 191 -18.58 16.41 7.64
C GLY A 191 -18.74 15.70 6.29
N LEU A 192 -18.28 14.44 6.16
CA LEU A 192 -18.37 13.68 4.90
C LEU A 192 -19.81 13.51 4.43
N ALA A 193 -20.76 13.23 5.33
CA ALA A 193 -22.17 13.06 4.96
C ALA A 193 -22.71 14.31 4.25
N ALA A 194 -22.49 15.49 4.82
CA ALA A 194 -22.90 16.75 4.21
C ALA A 194 -22.18 17.03 2.88
N ALA A 195 -20.85 16.81 2.83
CA ALA A 195 -20.05 17.03 1.62
C ALA A 195 -20.42 16.09 0.46
N ALA A 196 -20.86 14.86 0.76
CA ALA A 196 -21.30 13.88 -0.22
C ALA A 196 -22.82 13.90 -0.50
N GLY A 197 -23.57 14.76 0.18
CA GLY A 197 -25.03 14.83 0.02
C GLY A 197 -25.77 13.59 0.55
N ILE A 198 -25.24 12.95 1.59
CA ILE A 198 -25.80 11.75 2.20
C ILE A 198 -26.54 12.15 3.48
N ASP A 199 -27.74 11.57 3.69
CA ASP A 199 -28.45 11.73 4.96
C ASP A 199 -27.58 11.22 6.13
N GLN A 200 -27.48 12.01 7.21
CA GLN A 200 -26.71 11.65 8.39
C GLN A 200 -27.15 10.34 9.03
N ALA A 201 -28.42 9.94 8.87
CA ALA A 201 -28.91 8.63 9.31
C ALA A 201 -28.32 7.47 8.48
N ARG A 202 -27.73 7.74 7.32
CA ARG A 202 -27.19 6.75 6.39
C ARG A 202 -25.67 6.71 6.36
N LEU A 203 -24.97 7.60 7.04
CA LEU A 203 -23.52 7.61 7.14
C LEU A 203 -23.06 7.99 8.54
N THR A 204 -22.34 7.08 9.17
CA THR A 204 -21.68 7.32 10.46
C THR A 204 -20.17 7.47 10.23
N SER A 205 -19.63 8.64 10.53
CA SER A 205 -18.18 8.85 10.61
C SER A 205 -17.64 8.31 11.93
N ARG A 206 -16.71 7.35 11.84
CA ARG A 206 -16.06 6.73 13.02
C ARG A 206 -14.71 7.37 13.34
N GLY A 207 -14.21 8.23 12.45
CA GLY A 207 -12.93 8.90 12.61
C GLY A 207 -11.73 7.98 12.48
N ASP A 208 -10.59 8.46 12.95
CA ASP A 208 -9.30 7.77 12.89
C ASP A 208 -9.08 6.93 14.15
N LEU A 209 -9.47 5.67 14.09
CA LEU A 209 -9.32 4.72 15.19
C LEU A 209 -7.92 4.08 15.19
N LYS A 210 -7.45 3.66 16.37
CA LYS A 210 -6.26 2.80 16.46
C LYS A 210 -6.50 1.47 15.73
N THR A 211 -5.46 0.90 15.14
CA THR A 211 -5.55 -0.28 14.26
C THR A 211 -6.38 -1.41 14.85
N LEU A 212 -6.14 -1.80 16.10
CA LEU A 212 -6.90 -2.89 16.73
C LEU A 212 -8.39 -2.57 16.92
N GLU A 213 -8.71 -1.34 17.26
CA GLU A 213 -10.09 -0.87 17.40
C GLU A 213 -10.77 -0.76 16.03
N LEU A 214 -10.07 -0.19 15.03
CA LEU A 214 -10.52 -0.17 13.64
C LEU A 214 -10.89 -1.57 13.17
N HIS A 215 -10.01 -2.55 13.35
CA HIS A 215 -10.26 -3.93 12.91
C HIS A 215 -11.50 -4.53 13.57
N ARG A 216 -11.70 -4.33 14.87
CA ARG A 216 -12.87 -4.83 15.60
C ARG A 216 -14.17 -4.18 15.11
N GLU A 217 -14.19 -2.86 15.00
CA GLU A 217 -15.38 -2.14 14.57
C GLU A 217 -15.71 -2.38 13.09
N LEU A 218 -14.69 -2.41 12.22
CA LEU A 218 -14.86 -2.71 10.80
C LEU A 218 -15.41 -4.12 10.57
N ALA A 219 -14.90 -5.11 11.30
CA ALA A 219 -15.31 -6.52 11.20
C ALA A 219 -16.77 -6.78 11.61
N ARG A 220 -17.42 -5.83 12.28
CA ARG A 220 -18.87 -5.89 12.58
C ARG A 220 -19.73 -5.57 11.37
N CYS A 221 -19.24 -4.75 10.42
CA CYS A 221 -19.94 -4.44 9.19
C CYS A 221 -20.10 -5.69 8.33
N ARG A 222 -21.24 -5.79 7.63
CA ARG A 222 -21.58 -6.95 6.79
C ARG A 222 -20.69 -7.08 5.57
N VAL A 223 -20.31 -5.97 4.94
CA VAL A 223 -19.54 -5.94 3.70
C VAL A 223 -18.50 -4.83 3.75
N TYR A 224 -17.29 -5.10 3.29
CA TYR A 224 -16.29 -4.08 3.04
C TYR A 224 -16.44 -3.53 1.62
N VAL A 225 -16.51 -2.20 1.49
CA VAL A 225 -16.57 -1.49 0.21
C VAL A 225 -15.27 -0.74 -0.04
N HIS A 226 -14.66 -0.99 -1.20
CA HIS A 226 -13.43 -0.34 -1.66
C HIS A 226 -13.68 0.49 -2.93
N PRO A 227 -14.12 1.77 -2.81
CA PRO A 227 -14.53 2.58 -3.94
C PRO A 227 -13.39 3.36 -4.60
N MET A 228 -12.13 3.05 -4.27
CA MET A 228 -10.94 3.78 -4.69
C MET A 228 -10.73 3.70 -6.20
N ARG A 229 -10.57 4.87 -6.87
CA ARG A 229 -10.28 4.93 -8.31
C ARG A 229 -8.81 4.97 -8.63
N TRP A 230 -8.03 5.71 -7.86
CA TRP A 230 -6.62 5.94 -8.19
C TRP A 230 -5.76 5.92 -6.93
N THR A 231 -5.52 4.73 -6.43
CA THR A 231 -4.55 4.42 -5.38
C THR A 231 -3.79 3.19 -5.85
N SER A 232 -2.60 2.95 -5.34
CA SER A 232 -1.82 1.75 -5.67
C SER A 232 -2.61 0.48 -5.34
N LEU A 233 -2.74 0.19 -4.05
CA LEU A 233 -3.63 -0.80 -3.46
C LEU A 233 -3.85 -0.37 -2.02
N GLY A 234 -5.10 -0.19 -1.62
CA GLY A 234 -5.41 0.20 -0.25
C GLY A 234 -5.06 -0.93 0.73
N LEU A 235 -4.18 -0.67 1.68
CA LEU A 235 -3.86 -1.66 2.73
C LEU A 235 -5.11 -2.07 3.51
N SER A 236 -6.05 -1.14 3.69
CA SER A 236 -7.36 -1.43 4.32
C SER A 236 -8.19 -2.47 3.57
N LEU A 237 -8.04 -2.59 2.24
CA LEU A 237 -8.65 -3.68 1.48
C LEU A 237 -8.05 -5.03 1.88
N LEU A 238 -6.74 -5.10 1.97
CA LEU A 238 -6.02 -6.31 2.38
C LEU A 238 -6.32 -6.66 3.83
N GLU A 239 -6.37 -5.67 4.71
CA GLU A 239 -6.74 -5.83 6.13
C GLU A 239 -8.18 -6.36 6.25
N ALA A 240 -9.15 -5.82 5.51
CA ALA A 240 -10.53 -6.31 5.49
C ALA A 240 -10.61 -7.77 5.02
N MET A 241 -9.84 -8.14 4.00
CA MET A 241 -9.74 -9.53 3.55
C MET A 241 -9.15 -10.44 4.65
N HIS A 242 -8.08 -10.01 5.34
CA HIS A 242 -7.50 -10.75 6.48
C HIS A 242 -8.48 -10.91 7.64
N LEU A 243 -9.32 -9.90 7.89
CA LEU A 243 -10.39 -9.99 8.90
C LEU A 243 -11.44 -11.05 8.55
N GLY A 244 -11.54 -11.48 7.30
CA GLY A 244 -12.54 -12.41 6.79
C GLY A 244 -13.82 -11.72 6.31
N MET A 245 -13.71 -10.47 5.84
CA MET A 245 -14.86 -9.71 5.29
C MET A 245 -15.05 -10.01 3.81
N PRO A 246 -16.30 -10.14 3.33
CA PRO A 246 -16.58 -10.10 1.90
C PRO A 246 -16.32 -8.70 1.35
N VAL A 247 -15.86 -8.62 0.10
CA VAL A 247 -15.38 -7.39 -0.53
C VAL A 247 -16.23 -6.99 -1.72
N VAL A 248 -16.54 -5.69 -1.81
CA VAL A 248 -17.07 -5.06 -3.02
C VAL A 248 -16.12 -3.92 -3.41
N ALA A 249 -15.45 -4.04 -4.55
CA ALA A 249 -14.40 -3.12 -4.95
C ALA A 249 -14.53 -2.66 -6.40
N LEU A 250 -14.10 -1.43 -6.67
CA LEU A 250 -13.90 -0.97 -8.04
C LEU A 250 -12.79 -1.78 -8.73
N ALA A 251 -13.02 -2.14 -10.00
CA ALA A 251 -12.01 -2.77 -10.85
C ALA A 251 -10.99 -1.74 -11.33
N THR A 252 -10.23 -1.18 -10.41
CA THR A 252 -9.20 -0.16 -10.68
C THR A 252 -7.86 -0.57 -10.08
N THR A 253 -6.80 -0.11 -10.69
CA THR A 253 -5.41 -0.34 -10.26
C THR A 253 -5.13 -1.83 -9.98
N GLU A 254 -4.74 -2.21 -8.78
CA GLU A 254 -4.41 -3.59 -8.41
C GLU A 254 -5.61 -4.39 -7.83
N ALA A 255 -6.76 -3.76 -7.56
CA ALA A 255 -7.89 -4.44 -6.93
C ALA A 255 -8.37 -5.70 -7.70
N PRO A 256 -8.45 -5.72 -9.05
CA PRO A 256 -8.85 -6.93 -9.80
C PRO A 256 -7.90 -8.12 -9.62
N ARG A 257 -6.62 -7.82 -9.30
CA ARG A 257 -5.62 -8.85 -9.04
C ARG A 257 -5.63 -9.31 -7.57
N ALA A 258 -6.02 -8.41 -6.66
CA ALA A 258 -5.99 -8.67 -5.23
C ALA A 258 -7.20 -9.49 -4.74
N VAL A 259 -8.37 -9.26 -5.32
CA VAL A 259 -9.64 -9.84 -4.85
C VAL A 259 -10.11 -10.92 -5.81
N PRO A 260 -10.12 -12.20 -5.43
CA PRO A 260 -10.64 -13.25 -6.28
C PRO A 260 -12.17 -13.21 -6.34
N PRO A 261 -12.79 -13.79 -7.39
CA PRO A 261 -14.25 -13.76 -7.58
C PRO A 261 -15.04 -14.36 -6.40
N GLU A 262 -14.46 -15.33 -5.69
CA GLU A 262 -15.05 -16.00 -4.53
C GLU A 262 -15.17 -15.08 -3.32
N ALA A 263 -14.32 -14.04 -3.23
CA ALA A 263 -14.27 -13.11 -2.10
C ALA A 263 -15.35 -12.02 -2.15
N GLY A 264 -15.97 -11.81 -3.31
CA GLY A 264 -16.97 -10.74 -3.45
C GLY A 264 -17.21 -10.32 -4.88
N ALA A 265 -17.22 -9.02 -5.16
CA ALA A 265 -17.33 -8.47 -6.51
C ALA A 265 -16.24 -7.42 -6.77
N VAL A 266 -15.65 -7.50 -7.95
CA VAL A 266 -14.74 -6.49 -8.48
C VAL A 266 -15.22 -6.10 -9.88
N SER A 267 -15.71 -4.89 -10.06
CA SER A 267 -16.28 -4.45 -11.32
C SER A 267 -16.04 -2.94 -11.56
N ALA A 268 -16.04 -2.55 -12.84
CA ALA A 268 -16.14 -1.15 -13.24
C ALA A 268 -17.61 -0.72 -13.41
N ASP A 269 -18.56 -1.67 -13.42
CA ASP A 269 -19.99 -1.42 -13.41
C ASP A 269 -20.47 -1.21 -11.97
N ILE A 270 -20.86 0.02 -11.67
CA ILE A 270 -21.33 0.41 -10.33
C ILE A 270 -22.64 -0.31 -9.98
N ASP A 271 -23.54 -0.52 -10.92
CA ASP A 271 -24.80 -1.19 -10.66
C ASP A 271 -24.59 -2.65 -10.28
N GLU A 272 -23.60 -3.31 -10.87
CA GLU A 272 -23.17 -4.66 -10.45
C GLU A 272 -22.67 -4.68 -9.01
N LEU A 273 -21.83 -3.71 -8.64
CA LEU A 273 -21.32 -3.58 -7.28
C LEU A 273 -22.45 -3.32 -6.26
N LEU A 274 -23.39 -2.45 -6.59
CA LEU A 274 -24.54 -2.16 -5.73
C LEU A 274 -25.44 -3.39 -5.56
N ARG A 275 -25.73 -4.13 -6.64
CA ARG A 275 -26.49 -5.39 -6.57
C ARG A 275 -25.78 -6.44 -5.72
N CYS A 276 -24.45 -6.54 -5.83
CA CYS A 276 -23.67 -7.45 -5.00
C CYS A 276 -23.70 -7.04 -3.52
N ALA A 277 -23.48 -5.75 -3.23
CA ALA A 277 -23.55 -5.22 -1.86
C ALA A 277 -24.92 -5.50 -1.23
N GLN A 278 -26.00 -5.21 -1.95
CA GLN A 278 -27.37 -5.46 -1.51
C GLN A 278 -27.62 -6.94 -1.18
N ARG A 279 -27.18 -7.84 -2.08
CA ARG A 279 -27.30 -9.29 -1.89
C ARG A 279 -26.53 -9.77 -0.65
N LEU A 280 -25.29 -9.29 -0.45
CA LEU A 280 -24.46 -9.68 0.69
C LEU A 280 -25.00 -9.12 2.01
N VAL A 281 -25.55 -7.91 2.02
CA VAL A 281 -26.22 -7.33 3.19
C VAL A 281 -27.44 -8.17 3.57
N ALA A 282 -28.24 -8.59 2.60
CA ALA A 282 -29.45 -9.38 2.83
C ALA A 282 -29.16 -10.85 3.17
N ASN A 283 -27.99 -11.40 2.80
CA ASN A 283 -27.65 -12.80 2.99
C ASN A 283 -26.36 -12.98 3.82
N PRO A 284 -26.49 -13.04 5.17
CA PRO A 284 -25.32 -13.17 6.06
C PRO A 284 -24.49 -14.44 5.82
N ASP A 285 -25.11 -15.54 5.41
CA ASP A 285 -24.40 -16.80 5.18
C ASP A 285 -23.56 -16.73 3.90
N GLU A 286 -24.05 -16.09 2.83
CA GLU A 286 -23.25 -15.82 1.65
C GLU A 286 -22.09 -14.87 1.98
N ALA A 287 -22.36 -13.79 2.73
CA ALA A 287 -21.33 -12.85 3.19
C ALA A 287 -20.22 -13.57 3.95
N ARG A 288 -20.58 -14.47 4.88
CA ARG A 288 -19.60 -15.25 5.66
C ARG A 288 -18.76 -16.18 4.78
N ARG A 289 -19.39 -16.90 3.84
CA ARG A 289 -18.63 -17.79 2.92
C ARG A 289 -17.64 -17.01 2.06
N ARG A 290 -18.06 -15.85 1.51
CA ARG A 290 -17.16 -14.98 0.70
C ARG A 290 -16.05 -14.37 1.54
N GLY A 291 -16.34 -14.03 2.79
CA GLY A 291 -15.33 -13.55 3.73
C GLY A 291 -14.25 -14.57 4.03
N VAL A 292 -14.62 -15.85 4.18
CA VAL A 292 -13.65 -16.96 4.34
C VAL A 292 -12.73 -17.04 3.11
N ALA A 293 -13.30 -17.03 1.90
CA ALA A 293 -12.51 -17.03 0.66
C ALA A 293 -11.59 -15.80 0.52
N ALA A 294 -12.08 -14.62 0.94
CA ALA A 294 -11.25 -13.41 1.00
C ALA A 294 -10.05 -13.59 1.92
N ARG A 295 -10.25 -14.16 3.11
CA ARG A 295 -9.18 -14.39 4.07
C ARG A 295 -8.15 -15.41 3.57
N GLU A 296 -8.61 -16.53 3.01
CA GLU A 296 -7.72 -17.55 2.43
C GLU A 296 -6.80 -16.96 1.36
N ALA A 297 -7.38 -16.20 0.41
CA ALA A 297 -6.61 -15.53 -0.64
C ALA A 297 -5.63 -14.47 -0.08
N ALA A 298 -6.03 -13.72 0.95
CA ALA A 298 -5.19 -12.72 1.58
C ALA A 298 -4.01 -13.35 2.32
N LEU A 299 -4.24 -14.40 3.09
CA LEU A 299 -3.18 -15.12 3.82
C LEU A 299 -2.18 -15.77 2.87
N GLU A 300 -2.68 -16.35 1.77
CA GLU A 300 -1.83 -16.99 0.77
C GLU A 300 -0.91 -15.97 0.08
N ARG A 301 -1.43 -14.82 -0.31
CA ARG A 301 -0.70 -13.87 -1.15
C ARG A 301 -0.03 -12.74 -0.39
N TYR A 302 -0.69 -12.20 0.60
CA TYR A 302 -0.30 -11.00 1.35
C TYR A 302 0.10 -11.28 2.80
N GLY A 303 0.37 -12.55 3.13
CA GLY A 303 0.86 -12.94 4.45
C GLY A 303 2.22 -12.31 4.76
N LEU A 304 2.41 -11.86 6.00
CA LEU A 304 3.61 -11.17 6.47
C LEU A 304 4.90 -11.93 6.19
N GLY A 305 4.92 -13.26 6.40
CA GLY A 305 6.12 -14.09 6.20
C GLY A 305 6.65 -13.99 4.78
N LYS A 306 5.77 -14.21 3.79
CA LYS A 306 6.13 -14.14 2.36
C LYS A 306 6.67 -12.75 1.95
N PHE A 307 6.09 -11.69 2.51
CA PHE A 307 6.56 -10.33 2.30
C PHE A 307 7.98 -10.13 2.85
N LEU A 308 8.24 -10.56 4.08
CA LEU A 308 9.53 -10.44 4.72
C LEU A 308 10.61 -11.28 4.01
N ASP A 309 10.28 -12.50 3.59
CA ASP A 309 11.20 -13.36 2.84
C ASP A 309 11.64 -12.72 1.53
N ARG A 310 10.72 -12.09 0.78
CA ARG A 310 11.03 -11.38 -0.46
C ARG A 310 11.92 -10.16 -0.24
N TRP A 311 11.72 -9.44 0.87
CA TRP A 311 12.59 -8.34 1.24
C TRP A 311 13.97 -8.83 1.66
N ASP A 312 14.05 -9.92 2.42
CA ASP A 312 15.31 -10.53 2.84
C ASP A 312 16.13 -11.00 1.64
N GLU A 313 15.50 -11.63 0.64
CA GLU A 313 16.15 -12.02 -0.62
C GLU A 313 16.75 -10.80 -1.33
N LEU A 314 15.96 -9.75 -1.52
CA LEU A 314 16.44 -8.52 -2.18
C LEU A 314 17.59 -7.86 -1.42
N LEU A 315 17.47 -7.74 -0.11
CA LEU A 315 18.51 -7.11 0.73
C LEU A 315 19.80 -7.91 0.76
N ALA A 316 19.72 -9.24 0.69
CA ALA A 316 20.89 -10.10 0.58
C ALA A 316 21.61 -9.88 -0.77
N ASP A 317 20.86 -9.77 -1.87
CA ASP A 317 21.40 -9.50 -3.20
C ASP A 317 22.15 -8.15 -3.25
N LEU A 318 21.62 -7.11 -2.61
CA LEU A 318 22.28 -5.80 -2.53
C LEU A 318 23.63 -5.85 -1.80
N GLY A 319 23.76 -6.73 -0.80
CA GLY A 319 25.00 -6.90 -0.01
C GLY A 319 26.09 -7.69 -0.73
N THR A 320 25.77 -8.41 -1.80
CA THR A 320 26.70 -9.29 -2.52
C THR A 320 27.30 -8.68 -3.78
N GLU A 321 26.79 -7.57 -4.29
CA GLU A 321 27.31 -6.88 -5.47
C GLU A 321 28.35 -5.80 -5.10
N PRO A 322 29.68 -6.08 -5.18
CA PRO A 322 30.66 -5.00 -5.19
C PRO A 322 30.63 -4.35 -6.58
N GLY A 323 30.17 -3.09 -6.69
CA GLY A 323 30.39 -2.22 -7.83
C GLY A 323 30.45 -2.91 -9.21
N GLY A 324 29.30 -3.18 -9.81
CA GLY A 324 29.19 -3.37 -11.26
C GLY A 324 29.93 -4.56 -11.88
N ARG A 325 29.51 -5.79 -11.62
CA ARG A 325 29.69 -6.89 -12.58
C ARG A 325 28.33 -7.45 -12.93
N GLY A 326 27.93 -7.22 -14.21
CA GLY A 326 26.68 -7.70 -14.73
C GLY A 326 26.51 -9.21 -14.58
N ILE A 327 25.43 -9.62 -13.99
CA ILE A 327 24.96 -11.00 -14.05
C ILE A 327 24.41 -11.21 -15.47
N ASN A 328 25.02 -12.13 -16.23
CA ASN A 328 24.50 -12.68 -17.48
C ASN A 328 23.17 -13.41 -17.21
N GLY A 329 22.08 -12.70 -17.17
CA GLY A 329 20.74 -13.24 -17.31
C GLY A 329 20.41 -13.34 -18.80
N ARG A 330 20.09 -14.54 -19.27
CA ARG A 330 19.72 -14.83 -20.65
C ARG A 330 18.72 -13.84 -21.20
N ASP A 331 19.18 -13.14 -22.22
CA ASP A 331 18.45 -12.23 -23.10
C ASP A 331 17.34 -13.00 -23.83
N GLU A 332 16.10 -12.90 -23.37
CA GLU A 332 14.96 -13.14 -24.26
C GLU A 332 14.57 -11.80 -24.88
N ARG A 333 15.19 -11.56 -26.05
CA ARG A 333 14.85 -10.44 -26.93
C ARG A 333 13.45 -10.62 -27.47
N ILE A 334 12.50 -9.84 -27.01
CA ILE A 334 11.29 -9.57 -27.77
C ILE A 334 11.68 -8.54 -28.84
N LEU A 335 11.87 -9.01 -30.06
CA LEU A 335 11.99 -8.18 -31.26
C LEU A 335 10.65 -7.49 -31.53
N VAL A 336 10.59 -6.19 -31.31
CA VAL A 336 9.52 -5.33 -31.85
C VAL A 336 9.97 -4.89 -33.24
N PRO A 337 9.21 -5.17 -34.32
CA PRO A 337 9.56 -4.68 -35.64
C PRO A 337 9.42 -3.17 -35.74
N ALA A 338 10.42 -2.53 -36.34
CA ALA A 338 10.39 -1.11 -36.64
C ALA A 338 9.27 -0.82 -37.65
N GLY A 339 8.20 -0.20 -37.18
CA GLY A 339 7.12 0.34 -38.00
C GLY A 339 7.37 1.79 -38.36
N GLU A 340 7.33 2.06 -39.65
CA GLU A 340 7.59 3.34 -40.33
C GLU A 340 6.84 4.53 -39.74
N ARG A 341 7.57 5.63 -39.54
CA ARG A 341 6.98 6.97 -39.29
C ARG A 341 6.25 7.45 -40.53
N LYS A 342 4.98 7.74 -40.41
CA LYS A 342 4.27 8.67 -41.28
C LYS A 342 3.78 9.84 -40.46
N THR A 343 4.41 10.99 -40.69
CA THR A 343 3.86 12.33 -40.44
C THR A 343 2.95 12.73 -41.62
N PRO A 344 2.02 13.67 -41.53
CA PRO A 344 1.99 14.87 -40.72
C PRO A 344 1.02 14.86 -39.58
#